data_cda5590bfe8839160624962f53d902f6
#
_entry.id   cda5590bfe8839160624962f53d902f6
#
_cell.length_a   1.000
_cell.length_b   1.000
_cell.length_c   1.000
_cell.angle_alpha   90.00
_cell.angle_beta   90.00
_cell.angle_gamma   90.00
#
_symmetry.space_group_name_H-M   'P 1'
#
loop_
_entity.id
_entity.type
_entity.pdbx_description
1 polymer ?
#
loop_
_entity_poly.entity_id
_entity_poly.type
_entity_poly.pdbx_seq_one_letter_code
_entity_poly.pdbx_strand_id
1 'polypeptide(L)'
;NILKAARMIADQVKQDKLVYVFGPGGHSNLAAMEVFFSAGGLMHIRAILNQETMLSSGALKSMQTERLPGYGKIGEGDLLWIVNAYGINSATIDAALTAKAHGAKVIGVSSHEHAETCPLDHPARHPSKKNLHDVVDCSIDCKVKLGDATLEISGFEQKIGALSTYANAYVMNCVVIEAINMLVNEGVNPPVWRSGNCPGGDEWNNQILERFRGAVPCL
;
A
#
# COMPACT_ATOMS: atom_id res chain seq x y z
N ASN A 1 15.42 -2.81 -0.74
CA ASN A 1 14.18 -3.49 -0.34
C ASN A 1 13.10 -3.51 -1.44
N ILE A 2 13.11 -2.54 -2.40
CA ILE A 2 12.19 -2.55 -3.56
C ILE A 2 12.28 -3.89 -4.31
N LEU A 3 13.47 -4.34 -4.68
CA LEU A 3 13.66 -5.63 -5.37
C LEU A 3 13.19 -6.84 -4.54
N LYS A 4 13.35 -6.80 -3.22
CA LYS A 4 12.82 -7.86 -2.35
C LYS A 4 11.30 -7.90 -2.36
N ALA A 5 10.64 -6.75 -2.24
CA ALA A 5 9.19 -6.63 -2.32
C ALA A 5 8.67 -7.05 -3.70
N ALA A 6 9.33 -6.61 -4.78
CA ALA A 6 9.00 -6.98 -6.15
C ALA A 6 9.08 -8.51 -6.36
N ARG A 7 10.09 -9.18 -5.80
CA ARG A 7 10.21 -10.64 -5.83
C ARG A 7 9.03 -11.31 -5.12
N MET A 8 8.64 -10.82 -3.94
CA MET A 8 7.49 -11.36 -3.21
C MET A 8 6.20 -11.25 -4.03
N ILE A 9 5.99 -10.12 -4.72
CA ILE A 9 4.83 -9.92 -5.61
C ILE A 9 4.91 -10.84 -6.84
N ALA A 10 6.05 -10.91 -7.51
CA ALA A 10 6.23 -11.78 -8.67
C ALA A 10 5.96 -13.25 -8.33
N ASP A 11 6.38 -13.71 -7.16
CA ASP A 11 6.13 -15.08 -6.71
C ASP A 11 4.66 -15.36 -6.43
N GLN A 12 3.87 -14.38 -5.97
CA GLN A 12 2.41 -14.49 -5.85
C GLN A 12 1.75 -14.59 -7.24
N VAL A 13 2.14 -13.72 -8.17
CA VAL A 13 1.60 -13.69 -9.53
C VAL A 13 1.89 -14.99 -10.28
N LYS A 14 3.07 -15.59 -10.12
CA LYS A 14 3.39 -16.91 -10.70
C LYS A 14 2.48 -18.03 -10.20
N GLN A 15 1.97 -17.92 -9.00
CA GLN A 15 1.03 -18.87 -8.40
C GLN A 15 -0.43 -18.51 -8.70
N ASP A 16 -0.68 -17.51 -9.54
CA ASP A 16 -2.01 -16.96 -9.84
C ASP A 16 -2.77 -16.48 -8.59
N LYS A 17 -2.04 -15.96 -7.59
CA LYS A 17 -2.60 -15.45 -6.34
C LYS A 17 -2.68 -13.94 -6.35
N LEU A 18 -3.67 -13.41 -5.64
CA LEU A 18 -3.83 -11.97 -5.47
C LEU A 18 -2.79 -11.41 -4.49
N VAL A 19 -2.46 -10.14 -4.69
CA VAL A 19 -1.71 -9.30 -3.77
C VAL A 19 -2.69 -8.31 -3.14
N TYR A 20 -2.91 -8.42 -1.84
CA TYR A 20 -3.79 -7.52 -1.12
C TYR A 20 -3.04 -6.24 -0.77
N VAL A 21 -3.60 -5.10 -1.13
CA VAL A 21 -3.01 -3.78 -0.84
C VAL A 21 -3.90 -3.01 0.11
N PHE A 22 -3.33 -2.51 1.19
CA PHE A 22 -4.04 -1.78 2.23
C PHE A 22 -3.32 -0.49 2.59
N GLY A 23 -4.00 0.64 2.40
CA GLY A 23 -3.52 1.96 2.78
C GLY A 23 -4.50 2.59 3.79
N PRO A 24 -4.44 2.21 5.09
CA PRO A 24 -5.36 2.77 6.07
C PRO A 24 -5.10 4.25 6.30
N GLY A 25 -6.19 4.99 6.28
CA GLY A 25 -6.22 6.39 6.66
C GLY A 25 -5.77 7.40 5.62
N GLY A 26 -6.40 8.55 5.67
CA GLY A 26 -6.04 9.75 4.96
C GLY A 26 -5.62 9.54 3.50
N HIS A 27 -4.45 10.05 3.18
CA HIS A 27 -3.86 9.98 1.85
C HIS A 27 -3.19 8.61 1.53
N SER A 28 -2.99 7.73 2.51
CA SER A 28 -2.43 6.38 2.28
C SER A 28 -3.33 5.54 1.38
N ASN A 29 -4.65 5.75 1.43
CA ASN A 29 -5.59 5.13 0.49
C ASN A 29 -5.28 5.49 -0.97
N LEU A 30 -4.81 6.71 -1.26
CA LEU A 30 -4.47 7.14 -2.62
C LEU A 30 -3.34 6.30 -3.21
N ALA A 31 -2.34 5.95 -2.43
CA ALA A 31 -1.25 5.08 -2.88
C ALA A 31 -1.72 3.63 -3.13
N ALA A 32 -2.66 3.13 -2.31
CA ALA A 32 -3.27 1.82 -2.54
C ALA A 32 -4.15 1.82 -3.80
N MET A 33 -4.88 2.91 -4.05
CA MET A 33 -5.69 3.10 -5.26
C MET A 33 -4.83 3.26 -6.50
N GLU A 34 -3.64 3.88 -6.39
CA GLU A 34 -2.73 4.11 -7.51
C GLU A 34 -2.28 2.79 -8.14
N VAL A 35 -1.94 1.79 -7.37
CA VAL A 35 -1.51 0.48 -7.92
C VAL A 35 -2.67 -0.43 -8.29
N PHE A 36 -3.88 -0.07 -7.90
CA PHE A 36 -5.11 -0.79 -8.26
C PHE A 36 -5.74 -0.19 -9.53
N PHE A 37 -5.94 -1.02 -10.55
CA PHE A 37 -6.59 -0.62 -11.80
C PHE A 37 -5.89 0.50 -12.59
N SER A 38 -4.60 0.73 -12.36
CA SER A 38 -3.83 1.69 -13.15
C SER A 38 -3.28 1.09 -14.44
N ALA A 39 -3.25 1.87 -15.51
CA ALA A 39 -2.66 1.46 -16.78
C ALA A 39 -1.19 1.05 -16.58
N GLY A 40 -0.81 -0.14 -17.06
CA GLY A 40 0.51 -0.75 -16.81
C GLY A 40 0.66 -1.44 -15.46
N GLY A 41 -0.35 -1.40 -14.60
CA GLY A 41 -0.35 -2.09 -13.31
C GLY A 41 -0.79 -3.55 -13.42
N LEU A 42 -0.40 -4.38 -12.45
CA LEU A 42 -0.75 -5.80 -12.37
C LEU A 42 -2.25 -5.99 -12.07
N MET A 43 -2.91 -6.85 -12.82
CA MET A 43 -4.32 -7.22 -12.56
C MET A 43 -4.50 -8.05 -11.28
N HIS A 44 -3.44 -8.64 -10.74
CA HIS A 44 -3.46 -9.39 -9.48
C HIS A 44 -3.56 -8.51 -8.22
N ILE A 45 -3.58 -7.19 -8.36
CA ILE A 45 -3.72 -6.28 -7.22
C ILE A 45 -5.19 -6.23 -6.77
N ARG A 46 -5.41 -6.51 -5.50
CA ARG A 46 -6.70 -6.34 -4.82
C ARG A 46 -6.57 -5.28 -3.73
N ALA A 47 -7.04 -4.08 -4.01
CA ALA A 47 -7.06 -3.02 -3.01
C ALA A 47 -8.14 -3.29 -1.94
N ILE A 48 -7.77 -3.13 -0.68
CA ILE A 48 -8.69 -3.13 0.46
C ILE A 48 -9.09 -1.67 0.70
N LEU A 49 -10.19 -1.27 0.09
CA LEU A 49 -10.71 0.10 0.14
C LEU A 49 -11.81 0.18 1.20
N ASN A 50 -11.41 0.36 2.45
CA ASN A 50 -12.37 0.57 3.52
C ASN A 50 -12.85 2.03 3.51
N GLN A 51 -14.13 2.23 3.22
CA GLN A 51 -14.75 3.54 3.13
C GLN A 51 -14.56 4.38 4.40
N GLU A 52 -14.56 3.76 5.58
CA GLU A 52 -14.41 4.48 6.85
C GLU A 52 -13.00 5.06 7.06
N THR A 53 -11.98 4.51 6.40
CA THR A 53 -10.62 5.06 6.42
C THR A 53 -10.36 6.09 5.33
N MET A 54 -11.31 6.33 4.43
CA MET A 54 -11.18 7.31 3.34
C MET A 54 -11.60 8.70 3.79
N LEU A 55 -10.96 9.73 3.22
CA LEU A 55 -11.29 11.13 3.48
C LEU A 55 -12.71 11.49 3.05
N SER A 56 -13.28 10.77 2.07
CA SER A 56 -14.67 10.94 1.60
C SER A 56 -15.72 10.66 2.68
N SER A 57 -15.37 9.89 3.71
CA SER A 57 -16.24 9.63 4.87
C SER A 57 -16.11 10.67 5.98
N GLY A 58 -15.29 11.70 5.76
CA GLY A 58 -14.98 12.76 6.71
C GLY A 58 -13.55 12.65 7.24
N ALA A 59 -12.76 13.72 7.11
CA ALA A 59 -11.34 13.73 7.46
C ALA A 59 -11.08 13.34 8.93
N LEU A 60 -11.86 13.88 9.86
CA LEU A 60 -11.73 13.56 11.29
C LEU A 60 -12.15 12.11 11.59
N LYS A 61 -13.18 11.60 10.91
CA LYS A 61 -13.61 10.20 11.03
C LYS A 61 -12.54 9.25 10.53
N SER A 62 -12.00 9.50 9.35
CA SER A 62 -10.89 8.73 8.78
C SER A 62 -9.71 8.65 9.76
N MET A 63 -9.29 9.78 10.30
CA MET A 63 -8.20 9.86 11.29
C MET A 63 -8.52 9.08 12.57
N GLN A 64 -9.76 9.09 13.04
CA GLN A 64 -10.19 8.30 14.19
C GLN A 64 -10.20 6.80 13.89
N THR A 65 -10.69 6.41 12.72
CA THR A 65 -10.74 5.02 12.28
C THR A 65 -9.36 4.39 12.14
N GLU A 66 -8.35 5.16 11.71
CA GLU A 66 -6.94 4.73 11.72
C GLU A 66 -6.43 4.27 13.09
N ARG A 67 -7.07 4.72 14.16
CA ARG A 67 -6.70 4.39 15.55
C ARG A 67 -7.49 3.21 16.11
N LEU A 68 -8.43 2.66 15.35
CA LEU A 68 -9.22 1.49 15.74
C LEU A 68 -8.56 0.19 15.27
N PRO A 69 -8.70 -0.93 16.02
CA PRO A 69 -8.14 -2.21 15.62
C PRO A 69 -8.94 -2.88 14.50
N GLY A 70 -8.24 -3.68 13.73
CA GLY A 70 -8.79 -4.83 13.08
C GLY A 70 -9.07 -4.76 11.60
N TYR A 71 -8.32 -5.57 10.82
CA TYR A 71 -8.77 -6.06 9.51
C TYR A 71 -8.20 -7.45 9.29
N GLY A 72 -9.05 -8.44 9.01
CA GLY A 72 -8.44 -9.62 8.61
C GLY A 72 -9.19 -10.89 8.33
N LYS A 73 -9.14 -11.27 7.06
CA LYS A 73 -9.23 -12.68 6.63
C LYS A 73 -8.04 -13.04 5.75
N ILE A 74 -6.93 -12.34 5.91
CA ILE A 74 -5.68 -12.58 5.18
C ILE A 74 -4.84 -13.52 6.04
N GLY A 75 -4.37 -14.61 5.47
CA GLY A 75 -3.74 -15.67 6.22
C GLY A 75 -2.66 -16.42 5.44
N GLU A 76 -2.47 -17.68 5.78
CA GLU A 76 -1.39 -18.51 5.23
C GLU A 76 -1.40 -18.55 3.69
N GLY A 77 -0.24 -18.28 3.11
CA GLY A 77 -0.05 -18.23 1.66
C GLY A 77 -0.48 -16.93 0.99
N ASP A 78 -1.05 -15.98 1.72
CA ASP A 78 -1.38 -14.64 1.22
C ASP A 78 -0.21 -13.67 1.35
N LEU A 79 -0.25 -12.61 0.52
CA LEU A 79 0.65 -11.48 0.59
C LEU A 79 -0.16 -10.19 0.82
N LEU A 80 0.08 -9.55 1.97
CA LEU A 80 -0.46 -8.24 2.30
C LEU A 80 0.61 -7.17 2.08
N TRP A 81 0.27 -6.13 1.35
CA TRP A 81 1.11 -4.96 1.11
C TRP A 81 0.48 -3.73 1.77
N ILE A 82 1.07 -3.25 2.84
CA ILE A 82 0.59 -2.11 3.61
C ILE A 82 1.39 -0.87 3.23
N VAL A 83 0.67 0.22 2.98
CA VAL A 83 1.26 1.54 2.79
C VAL A 83 0.67 2.51 3.81
N ASN A 84 1.52 3.23 4.54
CA ASN A 84 1.13 4.28 5.48
C ASN A 84 2.27 5.28 5.61
N ALA A 85 1.97 6.60 5.61
CA ALA A 85 3.00 7.62 5.64
C ALA A 85 3.96 7.47 6.82
N TYR A 86 3.45 7.12 7.99
CA TYR A 86 4.22 7.13 9.24
C TYR A 86 4.48 5.76 9.86
N GLY A 87 3.64 4.77 9.55
CA GLY A 87 3.84 3.39 10.00
C GLY A 87 3.71 3.16 11.52
N ILE A 88 2.90 3.97 12.22
CA ILE A 88 2.72 3.89 13.68
C ILE A 88 1.27 3.72 14.12
N ASN A 89 0.30 3.99 13.25
CA ASN A 89 -1.13 4.04 13.57
C ASN A 89 -1.72 2.64 13.81
N SER A 90 -2.76 2.58 14.64
CA SER A 90 -3.37 1.33 15.08
C SER A 90 -3.85 0.46 13.92
N ALA A 91 -4.61 0.99 12.98
CA ALA A 91 -5.10 0.21 11.83
C ALA A 91 -3.96 -0.41 11.00
N THR A 92 -2.85 0.33 10.86
CA THR A 92 -1.65 -0.12 10.14
C THR A 92 -0.96 -1.28 10.85
N ILE A 93 -0.72 -1.13 12.15
CA ILE A 93 0.00 -2.13 12.97
C ILE A 93 -0.87 -3.35 13.22
N ASP A 94 -2.17 -3.17 13.53
CA ASP A 94 -3.09 -4.29 13.72
C ASP A 94 -3.23 -5.14 12.46
N ALA A 95 -3.34 -4.51 11.28
CA ALA A 95 -3.39 -5.24 10.01
C ALA A 95 -2.13 -6.09 9.82
N ALA A 96 -0.94 -5.52 10.08
CA ALA A 96 0.32 -6.24 9.97
C ALA A 96 0.41 -7.40 10.97
N LEU A 97 0.12 -7.14 12.25
CA LEU A 97 0.18 -8.15 13.32
C LEU A 97 -0.83 -9.28 13.08
N THR A 98 -2.06 -8.94 12.69
CA THR A 98 -3.11 -9.92 12.42
C THR A 98 -2.76 -10.80 11.23
N ALA A 99 -2.33 -10.20 10.11
CA ALA A 99 -1.91 -10.95 8.93
C ALA A 99 -0.73 -11.90 9.26
N LYS A 100 0.26 -11.42 10.00
CA LYS A 100 1.39 -12.24 10.47
C LYS A 100 0.95 -13.37 11.38
N ALA A 101 0.04 -13.12 12.31
CA ALA A 101 -0.49 -14.15 13.23
C ALA A 101 -1.25 -15.26 12.47
N HIS A 102 -1.83 -14.93 11.32
CA HIS A 102 -2.52 -15.88 10.45
C HIS A 102 -1.60 -16.51 9.38
N GLY A 103 -0.29 -16.26 9.42
CA GLY A 103 0.68 -16.89 8.52
C GLY A 103 0.90 -16.19 7.18
N ALA A 104 0.31 -15.01 6.96
CA ALA A 104 0.56 -14.23 5.75
C ALA A 104 1.96 -13.60 5.75
N LYS A 105 2.47 -13.33 4.54
CA LYS A 105 3.63 -12.46 4.34
C LYS A 105 3.18 -11.00 4.24
N VAL A 106 3.98 -10.10 4.78
CA VAL A 106 3.64 -8.67 4.81
C VAL A 106 4.78 -7.81 4.26
N ILE A 107 4.46 -6.94 3.30
CA ILE A 107 5.31 -5.83 2.86
C ILE A 107 4.79 -4.55 3.51
N GLY A 108 5.67 -3.70 4.01
CA GLY A 108 5.33 -2.40 4.59
C GLY A 108 6.06 -1.26 3.90
N VAL A 109 5.34 -0.19 3.57
CA VAL A 109 5.90 1.08 3.07
C VAL A 109 5.57 2.17 4.08
N SER A 110 6.57 2.81 4.66
CA SER A 110 6.40 3.93 5.60
C SER A 110 7.68 4.71 5.79
N SER A 111 7.59 5.89 6.42
CA SER A 111 8.77 6.65 6.84
C SER A 111 9.36 6.04 8.12
N HIS A 112 10.58 5.52 8.01
CA HIS A 112 11.32 5.05 9.18
C HIS A 112 11.71 6.23 10.10
N GLU A 113 12.19 7.34 9.53
CA GLU A 113 12.55 8.55 10.27
C GLU A 113 11.39 9.03 11.16
N HIS A 114 10.17 9.14 10.61
CA HIS A 114 9.01 9.56 11.40
C HIS A 114 8.67 8.55 12.49
N ALA A 115 8.64 7.26 12.15
CA ALA A 115 8.29 6.21 13.09
C ALA A 115 9.26 6.14 14.27
N GLU A 116 10.56 6.32 14.05
CA GLU A 116 11.59 6.27 15.07
C GLU A 116 11.63 7.55 15.94
N THR A 117 11.31 8.70 15.33
CA THR A 117 11.35 10.00 16.01
C THR A 117 10.09 10.29 16.83
N CYS A 118 8.93 9.76 16.42
CA CYS A 118 7.68 9.99 17.11
C CYS A 118 7.71 9.38 18.53
N PRO A 119 7.36 10.14 19.60
CA PRO A 119 7.37 9.64 20.97
C PRO A 119 6.56 8.36 21.17
N LEU A 120 7.03 7.45 22.03
CA LEU A 120 6.39 6.16 22.27
C LEU A 120 5.01 6.26 22.94
N ASP A 121 4.75 7.37 23.63
CA ASP A 121 3.48 7.69 24.28
C ASP A 121 2.55 8.55 23.42
N HIS A 122 2.94 8.84 22.19
CA HIS A 122 2.13 9.64 21.29
C HIS A 122 0.78 8.95 21.01
N PRO A 123 -0.36 9.66 21.13
CA PRO A 123 -1.70 9.08 21.08
C PRO A 123 -2.08 8.47 19.71
N ALA A 124 -1.35 8.79 18.65
CA ALA A 124 -1.55 8.18 17.33
C ALA A 124 -0.89 6.80 17.20
N ARG A 125 0.00 6.41 18.14
CA ARG A 125 0.67 5.11 18.09
C ARG A 125 -0.26 3.97 18.50
N HIS A 126 -0.01 2.83 17.88
CA HIS A 126 -0.58 1.56 18.34
C HIS A 126 -0.12 1.25 19.78
N PRO A 127 -1.00 0.65 20.63
CA PRO A 127 -0.66 0.32 22.02
C PRO A 127 0.58 -0.56 22.19
N SER A 128 0.91 -1.41 21.21
CA SER A 128 2.15 -2.21 21.23
C SER A 128 3.44 -1.39 21.12
N LYS A 129 3.34 -0.13 20.74
CA LYS A 129 4.46 0.81 20.50
C LYS A 129 5.40 0.38 19.37
N LYS A 130 5.04 -0.65 18.59
CA LYS A 130 5.81 -1.12 17.42
C LYS A 130 5.66 -0.17 16.23
N ASN A 131 6.66 -0.16 15.38
CA ASN A 131 6.62 0.47 14.07
C ASN A 131 6.27 -0.57 13.00
N LEU A 132 5.75 -0.15 11.85
CA LEU A 132 5.43 -1.06 10.76
C LEU A 132 6.68 -1.84 10.30
N HIS A 133 7.82 -1.16 10.19
CA HIS A 133 9.07 -1.78 9.76
C HIS A 133 9.62 -2.84 10.72
N ASP A 134 9.20 -2.83 11.99
CA ASP A 134 9.58 -3.85 12.98
C ASP A 134 8.77 -5.16 12.83
N VAL A 135 7.62 -5.09 12.17
CA VAL A 135 6.62 -6.18 12.15
C VAL A 135 6.62 -6.96 10.82
N VAL A 136 6.93 -6.28 9.71
CA VAL A 136 6.77 -6.83 8.36
C VAL A 136 7.95 -7.70 7.89
N ASP A 137 7.71 -8.54 6.89
CA ASP A 137 8.76 -9.39 6.27
C ASP A 137 9.68 -8.59 5.33
N CYS A 138 9.15 -7.53 4.73
CA CYS A 138 9.89 -6.60 3.89
C CYS A 138 9.44 -5.18 4.15
N SER A 139 10.33 -4.33 4.62
CA SER A 139 10.08 -2.92 4.87
C SER A 139 10.74 -2.05 3.81
N ILE A 140 10.01 -1.09 3.29
CA ILE A 140 10.50 -0.05 2.38
C ILE A 140 10.33 1.31 3.05
N ASP A 141 11.44 2.01 3.22
CA ASP A 141 11.44 3.39 3.73
C ASP A 141 11.10 4.36 2.59
N CYS A 142 9.96 5.02 2.67
CA CYS A 142 9.51 6.00 1.69
C CYS A 142 10.23 7.36 1.79
N LYS A 143 11.11 7.54 2.77
CA LYS A 143 11.95 8.74 2.97
C LYS A 143 11.17 10.05 3.21
N VAL A 144 9.91 9.95 3.55
CA VAL A 144 9.11 11.11 3.96
C VAL A 144 9.67 11.67 5.26
N LYS A 145 9.89 12.98 5.29
CA LYS A 145 10.44 13.68 6.44
C LYS A 145 9.42 13.84 7.57
N LEU A 146 9.93 13.99 8.80
CA LEU A 146 9.10 14.27 9.97
C LEU A 146 8.18 15.46 9.69
N GLY A 147 6.89 15.28 9.96
CA GLY A 147 5.86 16.30 9.73
C GLY A 147 5.31 16.37 8.31
N ASP A 148 5.87 15.58 7.35
CA ASP A 148 5.43 15.45 5.95
C ASP A 148 5.62 16.72 5.09
N ALA A 149 5.30 17.92 5.62
CA ALA A 149 5.51 19.19 4.95
C ALA A 149 7.00 19.58 4.93
N THR A 150 7.54 19.96 3.76
CA THR A 150 9.00 20.09 3.58
C THR A 150 9.46 21.45 3.07
N LEU A 151 8.54 22.25 2.53
CA LEU A 151 8.88 23.53 1.92
C LEU A 151 8.77 24.68 2.94
N GLU A 152 9.73 25.60 2.91
CA GLU A 152 9.76 26.80 3.73
C GLU A 152 9.50 28.02 2.86
N ILE A 153 8.71 28.96 3.37
CA ILE A 153 8.45 30.26 2.73
C ILE A 153 9.01 31.35 3.65
N SER A 154 9.80 32.25 3.08
CA SER A 154 10.33 33.36 3.85
C SER A 154 9.22 34.23 4.47
N GLY A 155 9.31 34.46 5.78
CA GLY A 155 8.31 35.20 6.54
C GLY A 155 7.07 34.39 6.95
N PHE A 156 7.06 33.07 6.72
CA PHE A 156 6.01 32.15 7.15
C PHE A 156 6.61 31.04 8.00
N GLU A 157 6.13 30.86 9.22
CA GLU A 157 6.74 29.95 10.21
C GLU A 157 6.51 28.47 9.88
N GLN A 158 5.34 28.13 9.35
CA GLN A 158 4.97 26.74 9.12
C GLN A 158 5.49 26.22 7.79
N LYS A 159 6.00 24.98 7.78
CA LYS A 159 6.31 24.27 6.54
C LYS A 159 5.04 23.90 5.79
N ILE A 160 5.11 23.91 4.48
CA ILE A 160 4.03 23.55 3.56
C ILE A 160 4.46 22.45 2.61
N GLY A 161 3.52 21.92 1.82
CA GLY A 161 3.78 20.93 0.77
C GLY A 161 4.04 19.53 1.32
N ALA A 162 2.98 18.82 1.70
CA ALA A 162 3.02 17.43 2.09
C ALA A 162 3.45 16.53 0.90
N LEU A 163 4.40 15.63 1.13
CA LEU A 163 5.00 14.78 0.10
C LEU A 163 4.62 13.29 0.19
N SER A 164 4.02 12.85 1.30
CA SER A 164 3.79 11.43 1.57
C SER A 164 2.99 10.72 0.49
N THR A 165 1.95 11.36 -0.05
CA THR A 165 1.13 10.77 -1.13
C THR A 165 1.98 10.46 -2.36
N TYR A 166 2.78 11.42 -2.81
CA TYR A 166 3.64 11.26 -3.98
C TYR A 166 4.74 10.23 -3.75
N ALA A 167 5.40 10.29 -2.60
CA ALA A 167 6.48 9.36 -2.25
C ALA A 167 5.97 7.92 -2.15
N ASN A 168 4.83 7.70 -1.51
CA ASN A 168 4.23 6.39 -1.38
C ASN A 168 3.78 5.84 -2.73
N ALA A 169 3.05 6.61 -3.54
CA ALA A 169 2.62 6.20 -4.87
C ALA A 169 3.82 5.87 -5.77
N TYR A 170 4.86 6.72 -5.75
CA TYR A 170 6.10 6.48 -6.51
C TYR A 170 6.77 5.16 -6.10
N VAL A 171 6.98 4.95 -4.80
CA VAL A 171 7.63 3.72 -4.28
C VAL A 171 6.83 2.48 -4.67
N MET A 172 5.50 2.53 -4.54
CA MET A 172 4.65 1.39 -4.89
C MET A 172 4.69 1.09 -6.39
N ASN A 173 4.67 2.10 -7.26
CA ASN A 173 4.84 1.91 -8.70
C ASN A 173 6.22 1.32 -9.05
N CYS A 174 7.30 1.75 -8.39
CA CYS A 174 8.62 1.14 -8.58
C CYS A 174 8.61 -0.36 -8.27
N VAL A 175 7.91 -0.77 -7.21
CA VAL A 175 7.80 -2.20 -6.85
C VAL A 175 7.01 -2.98 -7.90
N VAL A 176 5.90 -2.42 -8.41
CA VAL A 176 5.10 -3.05 -9.47
C VAL A 176 5.91 -3.19 -10.77
N ILE A 177 6.61 -2.14 -11.18
CA ILE A 177 7.47 -2.16 -12.39
C ILE A 177 8.53 -3.26 -12.27
N GLU A 178 9.22 -3.34 -11.14
CA GLU A 178 10.25 -4.36 -10.93
C GLU A 178 9.66 -5.77 -10.84
N ALA A 179 8.47 -5.95 -10.26
CA ALA A 179 7.80 -7.24 -10.24
C ALA A 179 7.44 -7.72 -11.66
N ILE A 180 6.91 -6.83 -12.50
CA ILE A 180 6.63 -7.11 -13.91
C ILE A 180 7.92 -7.44 -14.66
N ASN A 181 8.98 -6.64 -14.47
CA ASN A 181 10.30 -6.88 -15.08
C ASN A 181 10.84 -8.27 -14.72
N MET A 182 10.77 -8.67 -13.45
CA MET A 182 11.18 -9.99 -12.99
C MET A 182 10.36 -11.11 -13.64
N LEU A 183 9.04 -10.97 -13.72
CA LEU A 183 8.14 -11.95 -14.35
C LEU A 183 8.48 -12.14 -15.83
N VAL A 184 8.63 -11.05 -16.58
CA VAL A 184 8.98 -11.08 -18.00
C VAL A 184 10.35 -11.73 -18.23
N ASN A 185 11.36 -11.40 -17.43
CA ASN A 185 12.68 -12.01 -17.53
C ASN A 185 12.67 -13.53 -17.19
N GLU A 186 11.68 -14.00 -16.46
CA GLU A 186 11.45 -15.42 -16.16
C GLU A 186 10.51 -16.11 -17.19
N GLY A 187 10.18 -15.43 -18.28
CA GLY A 187 9.30 -15.96 -19.34
C GLY A 187 7.81 -15.99 -18.98
N VAL A 188 7.42 -15.31 -17.91
CA VAL A 188 6.02 -15.16 -17.53
C VAL A 188 5.46 -13.90 -18.17
N ASN A 189 4.29 -13.99 -18.81
CA ASN A 189 3.55 -12.83 -19.35
C ASN A 189 2.44 -12.45 -18.34
N PRO A 190 2.69 -11.53 -17.39
CA PRO A 190 1.70 -11.18 -16.39
C PRO A 190 0.56 -10.37 -17.01
N PRO A 191 -0.70 -10.56 -16.55
CA PRO A 191 -1.79 -9.69 -16.97
C PRO A 191 -1.61 -8.30 -16.36
N VAL A 192 -1.53 -7.29 -17.25
CA VAL A 192 -1.44 -5.88 -16.89
C VAL A 192 -2.58 -5.09 -17.52
N TRP A 193 -3.05 -4.07 -16.84
CA TRP A 193 -4.09 -3.17 -17.33
C TRP A 193 -3.58 -2.34 -18.51
N ARG A 194 -4.40 -2.15 -19.51
CA ARG A 194 -4.19 -1.14 -20.55
C ARG A 194 -5.10 0.06 -20.31
N SER A 195 -4.66 1.23 -20.74
CA SER A 195 -5.52 2.40 -20.68
C SER A 195 -6.73 2.23 -21.60
N GLY A 196 -7.95 2.36 -21.07
CA GLY A 196 -9.19 2.39 -21.85
C GLY A 196 -9.27 3.59 -22.79
N ASN A 197 -8.43 4.61 -22.59
CA ASN A 197 -8.32 5.77 -23.48
C ASN A 197 -7.40 5.52 -24.70
N CYS A 198 -6.83 4.33 -24.81
CA CYS A 198 -5.98 3.93 -25.93
C CYS A 198 -6.69 2.90 -26.81
N PRO A 199 -6.46 2.92 -28.14
CA PRO A 199 -7.03 1.91 -29.04
C PRO A 199 -6.72 0.48 -28.58
N GLY A 200 -7.73 -0.37 -28.50
CA GLY A 200 -7.59 -1.77 -28.07
C GLY A 200 -7.43 -1.97 -26.57
N GLY A 201 -7.53 -0.91 -25.75
CA GLY A 201 -7.39 -1.00 -24.30
C GLY A 201 -8.53 -1.76 -23.63
N ASP A 202 -9.76 -1.41 -23.97
CA ASP A 202 -10.95 -2.06 -23.40
C ASP A 202 -11.07 -3.52 -23.86
N GLU A 203 -10.80 -3.80 -25.13
CA GLU A 203 -10.81 -5.16 -25.67
C GLU A 203 -9.80 -6.05 -24.95
N TRP A 204 -8.60 -5.55 -24.72
CA TRP A 204 -7.58 -6.26 -23.94
C TRP A 204 -8.02 -6.51 -22.50
N ASN A 205 -8.48 -5.47 -21.81
CA ASN A 205 -8.90 -5.56 -20.43
C ASN A 205 -10.05 -6.55 -20.26
N ASN A 206 -11.06 -6.51 -21.15
CA ASN A 206 -12.24 -7.37 -21.10
C ASN A 206 -11.89 -8.86 -21.31
N GLN A 207 -10.87 -9.18 -22.10
CA GLN A 207 -10.44 -10.58 -22.28
C GLN A 207 -9.95 -11.23 -20.99
N ILE A 208 -9.42 -10.43 -20.07
CA ILE A 208 -8.77 -10.94 -18.85
C ILE A 208 -9.62 -10.65 -17.61
N LEU A 209 -10.48 -9.63 -17.68
CA LEU A 209 -11.28 -9.14 -16.55
C LEU A 209 -12.09 -10.24 -15.85
N GLU A 210 -12.70 -11.14 -16.60
CA GLU A 210 -13.55 -12.23 -16.07
C GLU A 210 -12.76 -13.15 -15.12
N ARG A 211 -11.45 -13.30 -15.30
CA ARG A 211 -10.59 -14.09 -14.42
C ARG A 211 -10.52 -13.50 -13.00
N PHE A 212 -10.63 -12.19 -12.87
CA PHE A 212 -10.52 -11.47 -11.61
C PHE A 212 -11.87 -11.02 -11.04
N ARG A 213 -12.93 -11.06 -11.86
CA ARG A 213 -14.29 -10.70 -11.44
C ARG A 213 -14.76 -11.63 -10.32
N GLY A 214 -15.28 -11.05 -9.25
CA GLY A 214 -15.67 -11.80 -8.05
C GLY A 214 -14.54 -12.09 -7.06
N ALA A 215 -13.28 -12.19 -7.51
CA ALA A 215 -12.13 -12.26 -6.62
C ALA A 215 -11.66 -10.87 -6.16
N VAL A 216 -11.93 -9.84 -6.97
CA VAL A 216 -11.61 -8.44 -6.68
C VAL A 216 -12.91 -7.63 -6.64
N PRO A 217 -13.43 -7.28 -5.45
CA PRO A 217 -14.79 -6.75 -5.28
C PRO A 217 -15.07 -5.41 -5.98
N CYS A 218 -14.04 -4.68 -6.36
CA CYS A 218 -14.16 -3.35 -6.96
C CYS A 218 -14.00 -3.38 -8.50
N LEU A 219 -13.99 -4.56 -9.13
CA LEU A 219 -13.95 -4.73 -10.59
C LEU A 219 -15.33 -4.97 -11.18
#